data_f4a33c38118894fa861206eedc3db80a
#
_entry.id   f4a33c38118894fa861206eedc3db80a
#
_cell.length_a   1.000
_cell.length_b   1.000
_cell.length_c   1.000
_cell.angle_alpha   90.00
_cell.angle_beta   90.00
_cell.angle_gamma   90.00
#
_symmetry.space_group_name_H-M   'P 1'
#
loop_
_entity.id
_entity.type
_entity.pdbx_description
1 polymer ?
#
loop_
_entity_poly.entity_id
_entity_poly.type
_entity_poly.pdbx_seq_one_letter_code
_entity_poly.pdbx_strand_id
1 'polypeptide(L)'
;MNFNQNQGMQNQTIQNPESPVQKTPKMNERDFTNDLLSTEKYMTDSYSTFLNEASHQALYQDVLNIFTETQNEQRQLYNIMFQKGWYKLEPAEQQKLQQKYQQFQGYTNQFPYGGQQLQ
;
A
#
# COMPACT_ATOMS: atom_id res chain seq x y z
N MET A 1 24.83 3.05 29.30
CA MET A 1 24.81 3.90 28.49
C MET A 1 23.90 3.96 27.31
N ASN A 2 24.02 3.54 26.14
CA ASN A 2 23.11 3.86 25.02
C ASN A 2 22.30 2.67 24.50
N PHE A 3 21.74 1.88 25.40
CA PHE A 3 20.92 0.74 24.99
C PHE A 3 19.53 1.10 24.51
N ASN A 4 19.12 2.37 24.67
CA ASN A 4 17.78 2.82 24.29
C ASN A 4 17.66 3.35 22.85
N GLN A 5 18.75 3.47 22.11
CA GLN A 5 18.70 3.98 20.74
C GLN A 5 18.17 2.96 19.73
N ASN A 6 18.26 1.66 20.03
CA ASN A 6 17.77 0.62 19.10
C ASN A 6 16.27 0.31 19.24
N GLN A 7 15.66 0.66 20.36
CA GLN A 7 14.22 0.44 20.52
C GLN A 7 13.37 1.51 19.84
N GLY A 8 13.94 2.71 19.63
CA GLY A 8 13.23 3.80 18.95
C GLY A 8 13.17 3.66 17.44
N MET A 9 14.03 2.83 16.83
CA MET A 9 14.04 2.65 15.37
C MET A 9 13.00 1.65 14.86
N GLN A 10 12.49 0.78 15.70
CA GLN A 10 11.52 -0.25 15.29
C GLN A 10 10.11 0.28 15.05
N ASN A 11 9.78 1.46 15.59
CA ASN A 11 8.46 2.06 15.51
C ASN A 11 8.44 3.43 14.84
N GLN A 12 9.49 3.80 14.08
CA GLN A 12 9.51 5.07 13.38
C GLN A 12 8.56 5.05 12.18
N THR A 13 7.58 5.94 12.21
CA THR A 13 6.76 6.21 11.04
C THR A 13 7.56 6.98 10.01
N ILE A 14 7.33 6.68 8.74
CA ILE A 14 7.91 7.44 7.63
C ILE A 14 6.87 8.48 7.22
N GLN A 15 7.16 9.73 7.50
CA GLN A 15 6.24 10.84 7.26
C GLN A 15 7.02 12.11 6.98
N ASN A 16 6.62 12.83 5.96
CA ASN A 16 7.12 14.18 5.69
C ASN A 16 6.52 15.18 6.70
N PRO A 17 7.16 16.36 6.88
CA PRO A 17 6.56 17.41 7.68
C PRO A 17 5.15 17.73 7.20
N GLU A 18 4.20 17.82 8.12
CA GLU A 18 2.79 18.04 7.81
C GLU A 18 2.55 19.45 7.31
N SER A 19 2.04 19.58 6.10
CA SER A 19 1.61 20.87 5.56
C SER A 19 0.38 21.35 6.32
N PRO A 20 0.35 22.61 6.77
CA PRO A 20 -0.77 23.14 7.55
C PRO A 20 -2.02 23.23 6.69
N VAL A 21 -3.16 22.97 7.32
CA VAL A 21 -4.49 23.12 6.71
C VAL A 21 -5.38 23.94 7.65
N GLN A 22 -6.41 24.59 7.09
CA GLN A 22 -7.37 25.32 7.89
C GLN A 22 -8.20 24.34 8.75
N LYS A 23 -8.26 24.61 10.05
CA LYS A 23 -9.05 23.83 11.01
C LYS A 23 -10.37 24.53 11.28
N THR A 24 -11.32 24.36 10.39
CA THR A 24 -12.68 24.88 10.49
C THR A 24 -13.66 23.73 10.25
N PRO A 25 -14.97 23.92 10.50
CA PRO A 25 -15.97 22.91 10.15
C PRO A 25 -16.08 22.61 8.66
N LYS A 26 -15.49 23.45 7.80
CA LYS A 26 -15.48 23.22 6.35
C LYS A 26 -14.37 22.26 5.98
N MET A 27 -14.60 21.46 4.94
CA MET A 27 -13.56 20.60 4.37
C MET A 27 -12.39 21.44 3.86
N ASN A 28 -11.19 20.98 4.14
CA ASN A 28 -9.94 21.60 3.71
C ASN A 28 -9.29 20.77 2.58
N GLU A 29 -8.15 21.20 2.08
CA GLU A 29 -7.43 20.53 1.00
C GLU A 29 -7.08 19.08 1.33
N ARG A 30 -6.66 18.80 2.56
CA ARG A 30 -6.37 17.44 3.00
C ARG A 30 -7.62 16.57 2.99
N ASP A 31 -8.74 17.10 3.45
CA ASP A 31 -10.00 16.36 3.50
C ASP A 31 -10.47 16.01 2.09
N PHE A 32 -10.41 16.95 1.15
CA PHE A 32 -10.77 16.69 -0.24
C PHE A 32 -9.85 15.66 -0.90
N THR A 33 -8.53 15.80 -0.69
CA THR A 33 -7.56 14.86 -1.28
C THR A 33 -7.73 13.46 -0.70
N ASN A 34 -7.95 13.37 0.61
CA ASN A 34 -8.18 12.08 1.28
C ASN A 34 -9.49 11.42 0.81
N ASP A 35 -10.54 12.22 0.61
CA ASP A 35 -11.82 11.72 0.09
C ASP A 35 -11.67 11.17 -1.33
N LEU A 36 -10.96 11.90 -2.20
CA LEU A 36 -10.65 11.43 -3.55
C LEU A 36 -9.84 10.13 -3.52
N LEU A 37 -8.79 10.07 -2.70
CA LEU A 37 -7.97 8.86 -2.57
C LEU A 37 -8.78 7.67 -2.09
N SER A 38 -9.64 7.86 -1.10
CA SER A 38 -10.52 6.81 -0.57
C SER A 38 -11.51 6.32 -1.63
N THR A 39 -12.07 7.25 -2.41
CA THR A 39 -12.99 6.94 -3.50
C THR A 39 -12.30 6.12 -4.58
N GLU A 40 -11.08 6.52 -5.00
CA GLU A 40 -10.30 5.79 -6.00
C GLU A 40 -9.95 4.37 -5.53
N LYS A 41 -9.61 4.20 -4.26
CA LYS A 41 -9.37 2.86 -3.68
C LYS A 41 -10.62 1.99 -3.73
N TYR A 42 -11.76 2.55 -3.39
CA TYR A 42 -13.03 1.83 -3.45
C TYR A 42 -13.36 1.43 -4.88
N MET A 43 -13.18 2.33 -5.84
CA MET A 43 -13.47 2.08 -7.25
C MET A 43 -12.54 1.01 -7.84
N THR A 44 -11.25 1.03 -7.52
CA THR A 44 -10.30 0.01 -8.01
C THR A 44 -10.65 -1.38 -7.48
N ASP A 45 -11.08 -1.50 -6.23
CA ASP A 45 -11.56 -2.77 -5.68
C ASP A 45 -12.80 -3.27 -6.45
N SER A 46 -13.73 -2.37 -6.76
CA SER A 46 -14.93 -2.70 -7.52
C SER A 46 -14.60 -3.12 -8.95
N TYR A 47 -13.70 -2.42 -9.63
CA TYR A 47 -13.26 -2.77 -10.98
C TYR A 47 -12.54 -4.11 -11.00
N SER A 48 -11.71 -4.39 -10.00
CA SER A 48 -11.03 -5.68 -9.89
C SER A 48 -12.02 -6.83 -9.78
N THR A 49 -13.04 -6.68 -8.96
CA THR A 49 -14.11 -7.67 -8.82
C THR A 49 -14.86 -7.86 -10.14
N PHE A 50 -15.22 -6.78 -10.81
CA PHE A 50 -15.89 -6.82 -12.09
C PHE A 50 -15.07 -7.56 -13.15
N LEU A 51 -13.76 -7.26 -13.23
CA LEU A 51 -12.85 -7.89 -14.20
C LEU A 51 -12.77 -9.41 -14.03
N ASN A 52 -12.89 -9.91 -12.81
CA ASN A 52 -12.89 -11.35 -12.54
C ASN A 52 -14.13 -12.06 -13.13
N GLU A 53 -15.23 -11.33 -13.26
CA GLU A 53 -16.51 -11.87 -13.72
C GLU A 53 -16.85 -11.51 -15.18
N ALA A 54 -16.12 -10.58 -15.78
CA ALA A 54 -16.44 -10.07 -17.12
C ALA A 54 -16.21 -11.15 -18.19
N SER A 55 -17.27 -11.54 -18.87
CA SER A 55 -17.23 -12.56 -19.91
C SER A 55 -17.17 -11.98 -21.34
N HIS A 56 -17.55 -10.73 -21.50
CA HIS A 56 -17.56 -10.04 -22.79
C HIS A 56 -16.23 -9.34 -23.03
N GLN A 57 -15.51 -9.72 -24.08
CA GLN A 57 -14.12 -9.28 -24.31
C GLN A 57 -13.97 -7.75 -24.45
N ALA A 58 -14.85 -7.10 -25.23
CA ALA A 58 -14.78 -5.65 -25.43
C ALA A 58 -15.04 -4.90 -24.13
N LEU A 59 -16.02 -5.33 -23.35
CA LEU A 59 -16.32 -4.75 -22.05
C LEU A 59 -15.18 -4.98 -21.04
N TYR A 60 -14.63 -6.19 -21.01
CA TYR A 60 -13.46 -6.50 -20.21
C TYR A 60 -12.31 -5.55 -20.51
N GLN A 61 -12.00 -5.33 -21.78
CA GLN A 61 -10.90 -4.46 -22.18
C GLN A 61 -11.15 -3.00 -21.78
N ASP A 62 -12.38 -2.50 -21.95
CA ASP A 62 -12.73 -1.13 -21.55
C ASP A 62 -12.56 -0.93 -20.04
N VAL A 63 -13.06 -1.86 -19.24
CA VAL A 63 -12.94 -1.78 -17.77
C VAL A 63 -11.50 -1.94 -17.32
N LEU A 64 -10.71 -2.77 -18.00
CA LEU A 64 -9.28 -2.89 -17.70
C LEU A 64 -8.54 -1.57 -17.93
N ASN A 65 -8.87 -0.86 -19.00
CA ASN A 65 -8.30 0.46 -19.29
C ASN A 65 -8.69 1.48 -18.21
N ILE A 66 -9.96 1.51 -17.82
CA ILE A 66 -10.47 2.38 -16.76
C ILE A 66 -9.82 2.05 -15.42
N PHE A 67 -9.69 0.78 -15.10
CA PHE A 67 -8.99 0.30 -13.90
C PHE A 67 -7.55 0.81 -13.86
N THR A 68 -6.84 0.70 -14.97
CA THR A 68 -5.45 1.16 -15.08
C THR A 68 -5.33 2.66 -14.85
N GLU A 69 -6.20 3.45 -15.48
CA GLU A 69 -6.24 4.90 -15.32
C GLU A 69 -6.53 5.29 -13.86
N THR A 70 -7.55 4.67 -13.27
CA THR A 70 -7.93 4.92 -11.88
C THR A 70 -6.79 4.55 -10.91
N GLN A 71 -6.10 3.44 -11.17
CA GLN A 71 -4.96 3.03 -10.36
C GLN A 71 -3.82 4.04 -10.43
N ASN A 72 -3.56 4.60 -11.61
CA ASN A 72 -2.54 5.63 -11.80
C ASN A 72 -2.92 6.94 -11.09
N GLU A 73 -4.18 7.35 -11.17
CA GLU A 73 -4.69 8.52 -10.45
C GLU A 73 -4.58 8.33 -8.93
N GLN A 74 -4.93 7.16 -8.44
CA GLN A 74 -4.76 6.81 -7.02
C GLN A 74 -3.31 6.96 -6.58
N ARG A 75 -2.37 6.51 -7.39
CA ARG A 75 -0.93 6.63 -7.10
C ARG A 75 -0.51 8.10 -7.03
N GLN A 76 -1.02 8.95 -7.91
CA GLN A 76 -0.73 10.39 -7.88
C GLN A 76 -1.28 11.03 -6.61
N LEU A 77 -2.53 10.72 -6.23
CA LEU A 77 -3.14 11.24 -5.01
C LEU A 77 -2.37 10.78 -3.76
N TYR A 78 -1.96 9.53 -3.72
CA TYR A 78 -1.11 9.00 -2.66
C TYR A 78 0.20 9.78 -2.55
N ASN A 79 0.87 10.03 -3.67
CA ASN A 79 2.13 10.77 -3.70
C ASN A 79 1.94 12.21 -3.17
N ILE A 80 0.85 12.87 -3.55
CA ILE A 80 0.52 14.21 -3.05
C ILE A 80 0.31 14.17 -1.52
N MET A 81 -0.48 13.22 -1.03
CA MET A 81 -0.74 13.06 0.39
C MET A 81 0.56 12.81 1.17
N PHE A 82 1.43 11.95 0.63
CA PHE A 82 2.70 11.64 1.25
C PHE A 82 3.64 12.84 1.26
N GLN A 83 3.78 13.55 0.14
CA GLN A 83 4.63 14.74 0.04
C GLN A 83 4.20 15.85 1.00
N LYS A 84 2.90 16.02 1.18
CA LYS A 84 2.36 17.03 2.09
C LYS A 84 2.36 16.62 3.57
N GLY A 85 2.85 15.43 3.88
CA GLY A 85 2.88 14.92 5.25
C GLY A 85 1.52 14.51 5.78
N TRP A 86 0.53 14.35 4.92
CA TRP A 86 -0.83 13.94 5.30
C TRP A 86 -1.02 12.42 5.28
N TYR A 87 0.00 11.68 4.85
CA TYR A 87 0.00 10.22 4.82
C TYR A 87 1.29 9.71 5.44
N LYS A 88 1.17 8.81 6.39
CA LYS A 88 2.32 8.20 7.05
C LYS A 88 2.42 6.74 6.67
N LEU A 89 3.64 6.23 6.59
CA LEU A 89 3.94 4.82 6.40
C LEU A 89 4.55 4.26 7.66
N GLU A 90 4.21 3.03 7.99
CA GLU A 90 4.82 2.30 9.08
C GLU A 90 5.73 1.22 8.48
N PRO A 91 7.03 1.18 8.84
CA PRO A 91 7.89 0.11 8.38
C PRO A 91 7.42 -1.22 8.97
N ALA A 92 7.59 -2.29 8.20
CA ALA A 92 7.30 -3.63 8.70
C ALA A 92 8.23 -3.97 9.87
N GLU A 93 7.70 -4.63 10.88
CA GLU A 93 8.50 -5.09 12.02
C GLU A 93 9.54 -6.11 11.54
N GLN A 94 10.81 -5.85 11.86
CA GLN A 94 11.92 -6.71 11.46
C GLN A 94 11.73 -8.14 11.95
N GLN A 95 11.23 -8.31 13.16
CA GLN A 95 10.98 -9.62 13.75
C GLN A 95 9.93 -10.41 12.96
N LYS A 96 8.85 -9.76 12.54
CA LYS A 96 7.81 -10.40 11.73
C LYS A 96 8.32 -10.79 10.36
N LEU A 97 9.13 -9.93 9.73
CA LEU A 97 9.78 -10.25 8.46
C LEU A 97 10.66 -11.49 8.57
N GLN A 98 11.47 -11.56 9.62
CA GLN A 98 12.34 -12.70 9.89
C GLN A 98 11.55 -13.99 10.11
N GLN A 99 10.48 -13.93 10.88
CA GLN A 99 9.60 -15.09 11.12
C GLN A 99 8.98 -15.59 9.83
N LYS A 100 8.49 -14.70 8.98
CA LYS A 100 7.91 -15.05 7.68
C LYS A 100 8.96 -15.66 6.75
N TYR A 101 10.14 -15.07 6.71
CA TYR A 101 11.25 -15.62 5.92
C TYR A 101 11.58 -17.05 6.34
N GLN A 102 11.73 -17.29 7.64
CA GLN A 102 12.02 -18.62 8.17
C GLN A 102 10.90 -19.62 7.88
N GLN A 103 9.64 -19.18 8.00
CA GLN A 103 8.48 -20.01 7.69
C GLN A 103 8.52 -20.48 6.23
N PHE A 104 8.69 -19.55 5.29
CA PHE A 104 8.71 -19.88 3.87
C PHE A 104 9.96 -20.67 3.48
N GLN A 105 11.09 -20.39 4.11
CA GLN A 105 12.29 -21.17 3.92
C GLN A 105 12.08 -22.63 4.32
N GLY A 106 11.36 -22.89 5.41
CA GLY A 106 11.00 -24.24 5.84
C GLY A 106 10.16 -24.99 4.80
N TYR A 107 9.33 -24.29 4.03
CA TYR A 107 8.50 -24.91 2.99
C TYR A 107 9.31 -25.44 1.80
N THR A 108 10.56 -25.02 1.61
CA THR A 108 11.42 -25.54 0.56
C THR A 108 11.68 -27.05 0.71
N ASN A 109 11.58 -27.58 1.94
CA ASN A 109 11.71 -29.01 2.21
C ASN A 109 10.56 -29.85 1.62
N GLN A 110 9.45 -29.21 1.25
CA GLN A 110 8.30 -29.86 0.62
C GLN A 110 8.43 -29.97 -0.91
N PHE A 111 9.44 -29.32 -1.50
CA PHE A 111 9.66 -29.41 -2.95
C PHE A 111 10.26 -30.75 -3.32
N PRO A 112 9.90 -31.33 -4.51
CA PRO A 112 10.40 -32.63 -4.95
C PRO A 112 11.92 -32.67 -5.09
N TYR A 113 12.57 -31.54 -5.25
CA TYR A 113 14.01 -31.42 -5.49
C TYR A 113 14.84 -31.30 -4.21
N GLY A 114 14.21 -31.19 -3.06
CA GLY A 114 14.90 -30.90 -1.82
C GLY A 114 15.51 -29.49 -1.76
N GLY A 115 15.67 -28.93 -0.55
CA GLY A 115 16.17 -27.56 -0.34
C GLY A 115 17.62 -27.32 -0.78
N GLN A 116 18.39 -28.39 -1.03
CA GLN A 116 19.81 -28.29 -1.39
C GLN A 116 20.05 -27.88 -2.84
N GLN A 117 19.08 -28.05 -3.73
CA GLN A 117 19.23 -27.74 -5.16
C GLN A 117 18.90 -26.27 -5.50
N LEU A 118 18.39 -25.52 -4.56
CA LEU A 118 18.04 -24.13 -4.74
C LEU A 118 19.10 -23.14 -4.22
N GLN A 119 20.24 -23.64 -3.83
CA GLN A 119 21.36 -22.81 -3.39
C GLN A 119 22.20 -22.33 -4.56
#